data_5e6ae5f749a229c699c77d027e29bd1d
#
_entry.id   5e6ae5f749a229c699c77d027e29bd1d
#
_cell.length_a   1.000
_cell.length_b   1.000
_cell.length_c   1.000
_cell.angle_alpha   90.00
_cell.angle_beta   90.00
_cell.angle_gamma   90.00
#
_symmetry.space_group_name_H-M   'P 1'
#
loop_
_entity.id
_entity.type
_entity.pdbx_description
1 polymer ?
#
loop_
_entity_poly.entity_id
_entity_poly.type
_entity_poly.pdbx_seq_one_letter_code
_entity_poly.pdbx_strand_id
1 'polypeptide(L)'
;MKLFAAIGLFVLSLSLALVGVAQRTVWAPPPAHVLNLNYDAENHFAVIDQKTLSTFPGNPTVTVVADDKTFISSGRESDIRAWIADSSFTSIQVKDAESLELEPVSNFGLDLALSPRGSDLWRDEANGKQQAELSYGFDVKPRWPLGSIESVAL
;
A
#
# COMPACT_ATOMS: atom_id res chain seq x y z
N MET A 1 -24.01 -7.29 54.10
CA MET A 1 -24.11 -7.75 52.67
C MET A 1 -24.10 -6.60 51.67
N LYS A 2 -24.85 -5.51 51.88
CA LYS A 2 -24.90 -4.37 50.91
C LYS A 2 -23.54 -3.69 50.71
N LEU A 3 -22.72 -3.53 51.74
CA LEU A 3 -21.38 -2.90 51.66
C LEU A 3 -20.42 -3.72 50.82
N PHE A 4 -20.38 -5.02 50.96
CA PHE A 4 -19.51 -5.91 50.20
C PHE A 4 -19.91 -5.93 48.69
N ALA A 5 -21.22 -5.88 48.41
CA ALA A 5 -21.70 -5.75 47.02
C ALA A 5 -21.29 -4.42 46.41
N ALA A 6 -21.38 -3.33 47.15
CA ALA A 6 -20.93 -2.01 46.65
C ALA A 6 -19.43 -1.96 46.36
N ILE A 7 -18.59 -2.53 47.25
CA ILE A 7 -17.15 -2.62 47.04
C ILE A 7 -16.85 -3.48 45.83
N GLY A 8 -17.51 -4.62 45.63
CA GLY A 8 -17.33 -5.49 44.49
C GLY A 8 -17.66 -4.78 43.17
N LEU A 9 -18.78 -4.04 43.12
CA LEU A 9 -19.15 -3.24 41.93
C LEU A 9 -18.15 -2.12 41.66
N PHE A 10 -17.63 -1.46 42.67
CA PHE A 10 -16.63 -0.43 42.51
C PHE A 10 -15.33 -0.97 41.93
N VAL A 11 -14.83 -2.10 42.45
CA VAL A 11 -13.62 -2.76 41.91
C VAL A 11 -13.82 -3.20 40.47
N LEU A 12 -14.98 -3.77 40.14
CA LEU A 12 -15.32 -4.17 38.78
C LEU A 12 -15.34 -2.97 37.85
N SER A 13 -15.97 -1.87 38.24
CA SER A 13 -16.01 -0.63 37.44
C SER A 13 -14.63 -0.06 37.19
N LEU A 14 -13.77 -0.03 38.23
CA LEU A 14 -12.40 0.44 38.09
C LEU A 14 -11.59 -0.45 37.16
N SER A 15 -11.74 -1.76 37.24
CA SER A 15 -11.07 -2.71 36.34
C SER A 15 -11.49 -2.51 34.87
N LEU A 16 -12.78 -2.35 34.63
CA LEU A 16 -13.29 -2.08 33.27
C LEU A 16 -12.77 -0.74 32.72
N ALA A 17 -12.70 0.29 33.58
CA ALA A 17 -12.15 1.58 33.18
C ALA A 17 -10.66 1.48 32.80
N LEU A 18 -9.86 0.75 33.58
CA LEU A 18 -8.44 0.50 33.30
C LEU A 18 -8.24 -0.27 31.98
N VAL A 19 -9.04 -1.30 31.74
CA VAL A 19 -9.00 -2.05 30.46
C VAL A 19 -9.37 -1.14 29.30
N GLY A 20 -10.39 -0.30 29.44
CA GLY A 20 -10.79 0.66 28.40
C GLY A 20 -9.68 1.67 28.06
N VAL A 21 -8.98 2.18 29.08
CA VAL A 21 -7.82 3.06 28.87
C VAL A 21 -6.68 2.30 28.20
N ALA A 22 -6.36 1.08 28.64
CA ALA A 22 -5.31 0.27 28.07
C ALA A 22 -5.55 -0.05 26.59
N GLN A 23 -6.80 -0.34 26.21
CA GLN A 23 -7.17 -0.57 24.80
C GLN A 23 -6.90 0.66 23.92
N ARG A 24 -7.05 1.85 24.48
CA ARG A 24 -6.88 3.10 23.71
C ARG A 24 -5.47 3.64 23.72
N THR A 25 -4.62 3.19 24.62
CA THR A 25 -3.25 3.71 24.78
C THR A 25 -2.18 2.66 24.49
N VAL A 26 -2.26 1.50 25.14
CA VAL A 26 -1.23 0.46 25.06
C VAL A 26 -1.48 -0.51 23.90
N TRP A 27 -2.75 -0.82 23.62
CA TRP A 27 -3.17 -1.76 22.58
C TRP A 27 -3.76 -1.06 21.35
N ALA A 28 -3.67 0.27 21.31
CA ALA A 28 -4.05 1.00 20.10
C ALA A 28 -3.18 0.56 18.91
N PRO A 29 -3.76 0.26 17.75
CA PRO A 29 -2.97 0.00 16.55
C PRO A 29 -2.08 1.21 16.27
N PRO A 30 -0.86 1.01 15.74
CA PRO A 30 0.01 2.10 15.37
C PRO A 30 -0.73 3.04 14.40
N PRO A 31 -0.50 4.35 14.49
CA PRO A 31 -1.13 5.30 13.57
C PRO A 31 -0.77 4.93 12.13
N ALA A 32 -1.76 4.94 11.24
CA ALA A 32 -1.50 4.76 9.82
C ALA A 32 -0.65 5.93 9.32
N HIS A 33 0.47 5.63 8.70
CA HIS A 33 1.27 6.63 8.01
C HIS A 33 0.71 6.79 6.60
N VAL A 34 0.19 7.98 6.30
CA VAL A 34 -0.30 8.32 4.96
C VAL A 34 0.76 9.17 4.28
N LEU A 35 1.27 8.69 3.16
CA LEU A 35 2.18 9.42 2.30
C LEU A 35 1.42 9.85 1.05
N ASN A 36 1.53 11.11 0.71
CA ASN A 36 0.93 11.66 -0.49
C ASN A 36 2.03 12.11 -1.43
N LEU A 37 2.00 11.60 -2.65
CA LEU A 37 2.87 12.03 -3.73
C LEU A 37 2.00 12.67 -4.80
N ASN A 38 2.18 13.98 -5.00
CA ASN A 38 1.59 14.70 -6.11
C ASN A 38 2.68 14.97 -7.13
N TYR A 39 2.47 14.56 -8.36
CA TYR A 39 3.39 14.82 -9.46
C TYR A 39 2.63 14.95 -10.77
N ASP A 40 3.18 15.75 -11.67
CA ASP A 40 2.66 15.85 -13.04
C ASP A 40 3.09 14.58 -13.79
N ALA A 41 2.10 13.76 -14.14
CA ALA A 41 2.35 12.51 -14.85
C ALA A 41 2.64 12.82 -16.33
N GLU A 42 3.91 12.96 -16.67
CA GLU A 42 4.35 13.06 -18.06
C GLU A 42 4.23 11.71 -18.78
N ASN A 43 4.23 10.62 -18.04
CA ASN A 43 4.18 9.26 -18.52
C ASN A 43 2.82 8.62 -18.25
N HIS A 44 2.39 7.72 -19.13
CA HIS A 44 1.12 6.99 -18.99
C HIS A 44 1.14 5.96 -17.86
N PHE A 45 2.32 5.54 -17.41
CA PHE A 45 2.48 4.50 -16.39
C PHE A 45 3.36 4.98 -15.24
N ALA A 46 2.96 4.59 -14.02
CA ALA A 46 3.82 4.67 -12.86
C ALA A 46 4.03 3.29 -12.25
N VAL A 47 5.23 3.02 -11.76
CA VAL A 47 5.63 1.73 -11.20
C VAL A 47 6.21 1.93 -9.81
N ILE A 48 5.72 1.14 -8.85
CA ILE A 48 6.28 1.06 -7.51
C ILE A 48 6.86 -0.35 -7.36
N ASP A 49 8.15 -0.46 -7.09
CA ASP A 49 8.79 -1.75 -6.90
C ASP A 49 8.56 -2.32 -5.49
N GLN A 50 8.73 -3.62 -5.33
CA GLN A 50 8.58 -4.30 -4.04
C GLN A 50 9.53 -3.73 -2.98
N LYS A 51 10.74 -3.32 -3.36
CA LYS A 51 11.72 -2.75 -2.43
C LYS A 51 11.16 -1.49 -1.78
N THR A 52 10.55 -0.61 -2.58
CA THR A 52 9.88 0.59 -2.11
C THR A 52 8.73 0.24 -1.16
N LEU A 53 7.84 -0.67 -1.56
CA LEU A 53 6.71 -1.10 -0.73
C LEU A 53 7.17 -1.73 0.59
N SER A 54 8.23 -2.54 0.58
CA SER A 54 8.74 -3.21 1.77
C SER A 54 9.47 -2.29 2.76
N THR A 55 9.76 -1.05 2.37
CA THR A 55 10.33 -0.05 3.28
C THR A 55 9.30 0.43 4.31
N PHE A 56 8.00 0.31 3.98
CA PHE A 56 6.93 0.72 4.87
C PHE A 56 6.53 -0.40 5.82
N PRO A 57 6.27 -0.10 7.11
CA PRO A 57 5.85 -1.11 8.08
C PRO A 57 4.42 -1.56 7.81
N GLY A 58 4.16 -2.85 7.99
CA GLY A 58 2.83 -3.45 7.85
C GLY A 58 2.45 -3.77 6.40
N ASN A 59 1.16 -3.73 6.11
CA ASN A 59 0.61 -3.97 4.78
C ASN A 59 0.28 -2.64 4.13
N PRO A 60 1.12 -2.13 3.23
CA PRO A 60 0.85 -0.87 2.57
C PRO A 60 -0.37 -0.99 1.65
N THR A 61 -1.16 0.08 1.61
CA THR A 61 -2.23 0.27 0.64
C THR A 61 -1.83 1.40 -0.29
N VAL A 62 -1.86 1.14 -1.57
CA VAL A 62 -1.61 2.15 -2.60
C VAL A 62 -2.94 2.62 -3.17
N THR A 63 -3.16 3.92 -3.13
CA THR A 63 -4.33 4.57 -3.69
C THR A 63 -3.88 5.51 -4.79
N VAL A 64 -4.46 5.37 -5.97
CA VAL A 64 -4.26 6.27 -7.10
C VAL A 64 -5.47 7.17 -7.26
N VAL A 65 -5.22 8.45 -7.39
CA VAL A 65 -6.26 9.45 -7.65
C VAL A 65 -5.88 10.24 -8.89
N ALA A 66 -6.80 10.35 -9.85
CA ALA A 66 -6.64 11.13 -11.06
C ALA A 66 -7.99 11.74 -11.51
N ASP A 67 -7.94 12.67 -12.46
CA ASP A 67 -9.14 13.35 -12.95
C ASP A 67 -10.00 12.45 -13.87
N ASP A 68 -9.44 11.39 -14.41
CA ASP A 68 -10.12 10.43 -15.28
C ASP A 68 -10.02 8.99 -14.71
N LYS A 69 -10.28 8.00 -15.56
CA LYS A 69 -10.27 6.59 -15.21
C LYS A 69 -8.90 6.17 -14.70
N THR A 70 -8.90 5.62 -13.50
CA THR A 70 -7.72 5.05 -12.86
C THR A 70 -7.70 3.54 -13.00
N PHE A 71 -6.50 2.99 -13.08
CA PHE A 71 -6.22 1.57 -13.06
C PHE A 71 -4.99 1.33 -12.18
N ILE A 72 -5.03 0.32 -11.35
CA ILE A 72 -3.91 -0.15 -10.56
C ILE A 72 -3.86 -1.66 -10.62
N SER A 73 -2.68 -2.22 -10.79
CA SER A 73 -2.49 -3.66 -10.81
C SER A 73 -1.22 -4.07 -10.09
N SER A 74 -1.17 -5.31 -9.63
CA SER A 74 0.03 -5.95 -9.12
C SER A 74 0.40 -7.17 -9.95
N GLY A 75 1.68 -7.44 -10.05
CA GLY A 75 2.20 -8.58 -10.79
C GLY A 75 3.67 -8.83 -10.47
N ARG A 76 4.25 -9.84 -11.12
CA ARG A 76 5.68 -10.07 -11.00
C ARG A 76 6.44 -8.94 -11.68
N GLU A 77 7.54 -8.50 -11.09
CA GLU A 77 8.37 -7.44 -11.67
C GLU A 77 8.80 -7.75 -13.10
N SER A 78 9.20 -9.00 -13.37
CA SER A 78 9.57 -9.44 -14.73
C SER A 78 8.45 -9.26 -15.73
N ASP A 79 7.21 -9.55 -15.32
CA ASP A 79 6.04 -9.53 -16.19
C ASP A 79 5.61 -8.07 -16.45
N ILE A 80 5.61 -7.24 -15.40
CA ILE A 80 5.35 -5.80 -15.52
C ILE A 80 6.40 -5.13 -16.42
N ARG A 81 7.69 -5.42 -16.21
CA ARG A 81 8.77 -4.87 -17.05
C ARG A 81 8.66 -5.34 -18.51
N ALA A 82 8.33 -6.59 -18.74
CA ALA A 82 8.11 -7.11 -20.09
C ALA A 82 6.89 -6.46 -20.75
N TRP A 83 5.84 -6.18 -19.99
CA TRP A 83 4.64 -5.54 -20.49
C TRP A 83 4.87 -4.06 -20.84
N ILE A 84 5.58 -3.32 -19.97
CA ILE A 84 5.96 -1.93 -20.23
C ILE A 84 6.95 -1.87 -21.39
N ALA A 85 7.82 -2.88 -21.51
CA ALA A 85 8.85 -2.98 -22.55
C ALA A 85 9.66 -1.68 -22.71
N ASP A 86 9.58 -1.05 -23.90
CA ASP A 86 10.29 0.18 -24.23
C ASP A 86 9.47 1.45 -23.96
N SER A 87 8.29 1.33 -23.28
CA SER A 87 7.47 2.49 -22.97
C SER A 87 8.12 3.38 -21.92
N SER A 88 7.86 4.68 -22.01
CA SER A 88 8.19 5.60 -20.92
C SER A 88 7.32 5.34 -19.71
N PHE A 89 7.91 5.41 -18.52
CA PHE A 89 7.19 5.23 -17.25
C PHE A 89 7.83 6.04 -16.12
N THR A 90 7.07 6.33 -15.08
CA THR A 90 7.56 6.96 -13.85
C THR A 90 7.78 5.90 -12.77
N SER A 91 9.00 5.80 -12.26
CA SER A 91 9.32 4.94 -11.11
C SER A 91 9.13 5.73 -9.83
N ILE A 92 8.31 5.23 -8.90
CA ILE A 92 8.12 5.84 -7.60
C ILE A 92 9.04 5.12 -6.61
N GLN A 93 9.97 5.85 -6.04
CA GLN A 93 11.01 5.31 -5.16
C GLN A 93 11.03 6.03 -3.82
N VAL A 94 11.61 5.40 -2.81
CA VAL A 94 11.92 6.08 -1.55
C VAL A 94 13.20 6.86 -1.73
N LYS A 95 13.13 8.18 -1.62
CA LYS A 95 14.26 9.10 -1.70
C LYS A 95 15.15 8.97 -0.47
N ASP A 96 14.53 8.91 0.70
CA ASP A 96 15.20 8.80 1.98
C ASP A 96 14.46 7.81 2.88
N ALA A 97 15.17 6.75 3.28
CA ALA A 97 14.62 5.68 4.11
C ALA A 97 14.28 6.13 5.55
N GLU A 98 14.91 7.20 6.05
CA GLU A 98 14.64 7.71 7.39
C GLU A 98 13.37 8.57 7.43
N SER A 99 13.18 9.42 6.42
CA SER A 99 11.99 10.28 6.29
C SER A 99 10.82 9.61 5.59
N LEU A 100 11.04 8.45 4.95
CA LEU A 100 10.08 7.75 4.09
C LEU A 100 9.51 8.66 2.98
N GLU A 101 10.30 9.61 2.50
CA GLU A 101 9.92 10.53 1.43
C GLU A 101 9.92 9.79 0.09
N LEU A 102 8.83 9.93 -0.67
CA LEU A 102 8.70 9.36 -2.02
C LEU A 102 9.17 10.37 -3.07
N GLU A 103 9.83 9.85 -4.09
CA GLU A 103 10.31 10.62 -5.24
C GLU A 103 9.89 9.94 -6.56
N PRO A 104 9.27 10.68 -7.50
CA PRO A 104 9.01 10.20 -8.84
C PRO A 104 10.27 10.35 -9.70
N VAL A 105 10.66 9.27 -10.38
CA VAL A 105 11.79 9.24 -11.31
C VAL A 105 11.29 8.85 -12.67
N SER A 106 11.36 9.77 -13.65
CA SER A 106 10.94 9.52 -15.02
C SER A 106 11.97 8.65 -15.77
N ASN A 107 11.49 7.57 -16.35
CA ASN A 107 12.25 6.70 -17.22
C ASN A 107 11.83 6.97 -18.66
N PHE A 108 12.76 7.38 -19.48
CA PHE A 108 12.51 7.73 -20.87
C PHE A 108 12.37 6.47 -21.73
N GLY A 109 11.40 6.50 -22.64
CA GLY A 109 11.10 5.43 -23.55
C GLY A 109 10.18 5.93 -24.67
N LEU A 110 9.51 5.00 -25.33
CA LEU A 110 8.53 5.32 -26.36
C LEU A 110 7.20 5.73 -25.69
N ASP A 111 6.51 6.68 -26.27
CA ASP A 111 5.16 7.06 -25.84
C ASP A 111 4.14 6.04 -26.37
N LEU A 112 3.99 4.92 -25.67
CA LEU A 112 3.09 3.84 -26.03
C LEU A 112 1.91 3.81 -25.06
N ALA A 113 0.73 4.16 -25.54
CA ALA A 113 -0.52 4.05 -24.79
C ALA A 113 -1.05 2.61 -24.81
N LEU A 114 -0.42 1.71 -24.04
CA LEU A 114 -0.85 0.33 -23.90
C LEU A 114 -2.08 0.25 -22.98
N SER A 115 -3.04 -0.63 -23.29
CA SER A 115 -4.16 -0.88 -22.38
C SER A 115 -3.77 -1.98 -21.39
N PRO A 116 -3.66 -1.66 -20.10
CA PRO A 116 -3.29 -2.67 -19.10
C PRO A 116 -4.44 -3.62 -18.74
N ARG A 117 -5.68 -3.27 -19.05
CA ARG A 117 -6.87 -3.98 -18.60
C ARG A 117 -7.02 -5.34 -19.26
N GLY A 118 -7.39 -6.35 -18.42
CA GLY A 118 -7.70 -7.68 -18.91
C GLY A 118 -6.49 -8.52 -19.27
N SER A 119 -5.30 -8.14 -18.86
CA SER A 119 -4.09 -8.96 -19.01
C SER A 119 -4.07 -10.07 -17.95
N ASP A 120 -3.68 -11.26 -18.34
CA ASP A 120 -3.44 -12.40 -17.45
C ASP A 120 -2.13 -12.31 -16.67
N LEU A 121 -1.35 -11.26 -16.90
CA LEU A 121 -0.11 -10.98 -16.18
C LEU A 121 -0.35 -10.41 -14.78
N TRP A 122 -1.56 -9.87 -14.56
CA TRP A 122 -1.88 -9.26 -13.28
C TRP A 122 -2.31 -10.29 -12.26
N ARG A 123 -1.79 -10.15 -11.06
CA ARG A 123 -2.20 -10.96 -9.91
C ARG A 123 -3.46 -10.41 -9.27
N ASP A 124 -3.49 -9.09 -9.11
CA ASP A 124 -4.61 -8.32 -8.61
C ASP A 124 -4.76 -7.06 -9.45
N GLU A 125 -5.98 -6.61 -9.64
CA GLU A 125 -6.28 -5.37 -10.33
C GLU A 125 -7.46 -4.63 -9.72
N ALA A 126 -7.41 -3.32 -9.75
CA ALA A 126 -8.54 -2.46 -9.37
C ALA A 126 -8.71 -1.33 -10.39
N ASN A 127 -9.96 -0.97 -10.60
CA ASN A 127 -10.36 0.07 -11.56
C ASN A 127 -11.26 1.09 -10.86
N GLY A 128 -11.08 2.37 -11.18
CA GLY A 128 -11.92 3.44 -10.68
C GLY A 128 -12.21 4.50 -11.73
N LYS A 129 -13.17 5.39 -11.43
CA LYS A 129 -13.43 6.56 -12.27
C LYS A 129 -12.44 7.69 -11.98
N GLN A 130 -12.13 7.92 -10.70
CA GLN A 130 -11.19 8.94 -10.23
C GLN A 130 -10.25 8.38 -9.16
N GLN A 131 -10.57 7.22 -8.60
CA GLN A 131 -9.77 6.57 -7.57
C GLN A 131 -9.78 5.06 -7.76
N ALA A 132 -8.62 4.45 -7.65
CA ALA A 132 -8.43 3.01 -7.54
C ALA A 132 -7.49 2.71 -6.37
N GLU A 133 -7.70 1.58 -5.69
CA GLU A 133 -6.97 1.21 -4.49
C GLU A 133 -6.63 -0.27 -4.51
N LEU A 134 -5.42 -0.59 -4.09
CA LEU A 134 -4.94 -1.94 -3.95
C LEU A 134 -4.15 -2.09 -2.64
N SER A 135 -4.51 -3.08 -1.83
CA SER A 135 -3.83 -3.37 -0.56
C SER A 135 -2.86 -4.54 -0.75
N TYR A 136 -1.62 -4.35 -0.30
CA TYR A 136 -0.56 -5.35 -0.39
C TYR A 136 -0.41 -6.06 0.95
N GLY A 137 -0.84 -7.33 1.00
CA GLY A 137 -0.53 -8.23 2.09
C GLY A 137 0.80 -8.94 1.78
N PHE A 138 1.85 -8.63 2.53
CA PHE A 138 3.02 -9.49 2.55
C PHE A 138 2.64 -10.77 3.31
N ASP A 139 2.14 -11.79 2.59
CA ASP A 139 1.92 -13.10 3.18
C ASP A 139 3.30 -13.69 3.53
N VAL A 140 3.61 -13.74 4.84
CA VAL A 140 4.90 -14.22 5.40
C VAL A 140 5.14 -15.71 5.12
N LYS A 141 4.22 -16.39 4.45
CA LYS A 141 4.43 -17.76 3.96
C LYS A 141 4.92 -17.71 2.51
N PRO A 142 6.22 -17.91 2.26
CA PRO A 142 6.71 -18.06 0.90
C PRO A 142 6.10 -19.33 0.30
N ARG A 143 5.04 -19.19 -0.45
CA ARG A 143 4.43 -20.30 -1.20
C ARG A 143 5.16 -20.60 -2.50
N TRP A 144 6.21 -19.78 -2.80
CA TRP A 144 6.99 -19.87 -4.03
C TRP A 144 8.48 -19.82 -3.74
N PRO A 145 9.31 -20.49 -4.54
CA PRO A 145 10.76 -20.44 -4.37
C PRO A 145 11.27 -19.01 -4.51
N LEU A 146 12.25 -18.68 -3.65
CA LEU A 146 12.99 -17.43 -3.62
C LEU A 146 13.28 -16.89 -5.04
N GLY A 147 12.70 -15.76 -5.39
CA GLY A 147 12.98 -15.10 -6.66
C GLY A 147 11.84 -14.28 -7.29
N SER A 148 10.63 -14.32 -6.75
CA SER A 148 9.53 -13.50 -7.27
C SER A 148 9.48 -12.14 -6.57
N ILE A 149 10.05 -11.12 -7.18
CA ILE A 149 9.90 -9.73 -6.80
C ILE A 149 8.54 -9.25 -7.33
N GLU A 150 7.73 -8.66 -6.47
CA GLU A 150 6.43 -8.07 -6.85
C GLU A 150 6.62 -6.57 -7.12
N SER A 151 6.05 -6.09 -8.19
CA SER A 151 6.00 -4.67 -8.56
C SER A 151 4.57 -4.26 -8.89
N VAL A 152 4.29 -2.98 -8.78
CA VAL A 152 2.98 -2.39 -9.03
C VAL A 152 3.08 -1.49 -10.24
N ALA A 153 2.14 -1.63 -11.17
CA ALA A 153 1.94 -0.71 -12.28
C ALA A 153 0.68 0.13 -12.03
N LEU A 154 0.79 1.43 -12.17
CA LEU A 154 -0.26 2.44 -11.96
C LEU A 154 -0.68 3.05 -13.28
#